data_529b54f8d2845c1b8f7707c38d4cdc7c
#
_entry.id   529b54f8d2845c1b8f7707c38d4cdc7c
#
_cell.length_a   1.000
_cell.length_b   1.000
_cell.length_c   1.000
_cell.angle_alpha   90.00
_cell.angle_beta   90.00
_cell.angle_gamma   90.00
#
_symmetry.space_group_name_H-M   'P 1'
#
loop_
_entity.id
_entity.type
_entity.pdbx_description
1 polymer ?
#
loop_
_entity_poly.entity_id
_entity_poly.type
_entity_poly.pdbx_seq_one_letter_code
_entity_poly.pdbx_strand_id
1 'polypeptide(L)'
;VNDSNQPTAKPAPAGSMFQSKSFWLATGLRFGQAGNSGLIQTFLAGYLVQTLLFNKAIPTDALMISSILGFMTIPFLGWLSDKIGRRIPYIIMNTSAIVLAWPMLSIIVDKSYAPSTIMVALIVIHNCAVLGLFALENITMAEMFGCKNRFTRMAISKEIGGLIASGFGPILAGIFCTMTESWYPIAIMIMAYSVIGLI
;
A
#
# COMPACT_ATOMS: atom_id res chain seq x y z
N VAL A 1 -0.97 45.81 -14.23
CA VAL A 1 -2.27 45.27 -13.81
C VAL A 1 -2.04 44.70 -12.44
N ASN A 2 -2.61 45.37 -11.42
CA ASN A 2 -2.35 45.16 -10.01
C ASN A 2 -3.37 44.10 -9.49
N ASP A 3 -2.94 42.84 -9.33
CA ASP A 3 -3.77 41.74 -8.83
C ASP A 3 -3.58 41.58 -7.31
N SER A 4 -3.89 42.63 -6.55
CA SER A 4 -3.76 42.68 -5.09
C SER A 4 -5.05 42.33 -4.31
N ASN A 5 -6.05 41.71 -4.93
CA ASN A 5 -7.34 41.39 -4.30
C ASN A 5 -7.74 39.90 -4.39
N GLN A 6 -6.79 38.98 -4.20
CA GLN A 6 -7.18 37.63 -3.81
C GLN A 6 -7.38 37.61 -2.29
N PRO A 7 -8.57 37.29 -1.77
CA PRO A 7 -8.75 37.09 -0.35
C PRO A 7 -7.90 35.91 0.09
N THR A 8 -6.85 36.20 0.83
CA THR A 8 -6.05 35.17 1.52
C THR A 8 -6.98 34.44 2.49
N ALA A 9 -7.52 33.31 2.05
CA ALA A 9 -8.37 32.47 2.88
C ALA A 9 -7.57 32.08 4.13
N LYS A 10 -7.97 32.60 5.30
CA LYS A 10 -7.37 32.23 6.58
C LYS A 10 -7.28 30.70 6.68
N PRO A 11 -6.11 30.14 7.03
CA PRO A 11 -5.98 28.72 7.22
C PRO A 11 -7.00 28.25 8.26
N ALA A 12 -7.75 27.20 7.97
CA ALA A 12 -8.67 26.63 8.94
C ALA A 12 -7.86 26.15 10.16
N PRO A 13 -8.36 26.35 11.40
CA PRO A 13 -7.65 25.93 12.60
C PRO A 13 -7.36 24.43 12.54
N ALA A 14 -6.14 24.03 12.88
CA ALA A 14 -5.67 22.66 12.78
C ALA A 14 -6.57 21.64 13.52
N GLY A 15 -7.21 22.05 14.61
CA GLY A 15 -8.13 21.23 15.38
C GLY A 15 -9.38 20.77 14.61
N SER A 16 -9.85 21.52 13.61
CA SER A 16 -11.00 21.13 12.79
C SER A 16 -10.68 20.03 11.77
N MET A 17 -9.41 19.78 11.49
CA MET A 17 -8.98 18.77 10.53
C MET A 17 -9.16 17.35 11.10
N PHE A 18 -8.78 17.16 12.36
CA PHE A 18 -8.85 15.86 13.05
C PHE A 18 -10.29 15.43 13.42
N GLN A 19 -11.26 16.37 13.37
CA GLN A 19 -12.68 16.08 13.59
C GLN A 19 -13.41 15.60 12.33
N SER A 20 -12.77 15.65 11.16
CA SER A 20 -13.38 15.27 9.89
C SER A 20 -13.31 13.74 9.68
N LYS A 21 -14.47 13.12 9.39
CA LYS A 21 -14.54 11.70 9.00
C LYS A 21 -13.65 11.40 7.79
N SER A 22 -13.64 12.30 6.80
CA SER A 22 -12.80 12.16 5.59
C SER A 22 -11.31 12.08 5.92
N PHE A 23 -10.85 12.76 6.97
CA PHE A 23 -9.45 12.70 7.39
C PHE A 23 -9.07 11.31 7.89
N TRP A 24 -9.88 10.71 8.76
CA TRP A 24 -9.61 9.38 9.31
C TRP A 24 -9.80 8.27 8.29
N LEU A 25 -10.78 8.40 7.39
CA LEU A 25 -10.93 7.49 6.27
C LEU A 25 -9.71 7.54 5.34
N ALA A 26 -9.24 8.73 4.98
CA ALA A 26 -8.04 8.89 4.17
C ALA A 26 -6.79 8.31 4.88
N THR A 27 -6.66 8.51 6.20
CA THR A 27 -5.58 7.91 7.00
C THR A 27 -5.68 6.38 7.00
N GLY A 28 -6.89 5.80 7.08
CA GLY A 28 -7.12 4.36 7.01
C GLY A 28 -6.75 3.77 5.64
N LEU A 29 -7.14 4.44 4.54
CA LEU A 29 -6.75 4.04 3.18
C LEU A 29 -5.22 3.98 3.05
N ARG A 30 -4.54 5.04 3.51
CA ARG A 30 -3.08 5.11 3.50
C ARG A 30 -2.44 4.06 4.41
N PHE A 31 -3.03 3.83 5.58
CA PHE A 31 -2.55 2.82 6.52
C PHE A 31 -2.54 1.43 5.89
N GLY A 32 -3.61 1.03 5.21
CA GLY A 32 -3.70 -0.25 4.51
C GLY A 32 -2.65 -0.39 3.40
N GLN A 33 -2.55 0.61 2.52
CA GLN A 33 -1.60 0.59 1.40
C GLN A 33 -0.14 0.64 1.88
N ALA A 34 0.18 1.57 2.80
CA ALA A 34 1.55 1.74 3.29
C ALA A 34 2.03 0.54 4.12
N GLY A 35 1.12 -0.09 4.88
CA GLY A 35 1.43 -1.32 5.61
C GLY A 35 1.81 -2.46 4.66
N ASN A 36 1.03 -2.70 3.62
CA ASN A 36 1.35 -3.68 2.59
C ASN A 36 2.67 -3.36 1.88
N SER A 37 2.93 -2.09 1.57
CA SER A 37 4.19 -1.65 0.97
C SER A 37 5.39 -1.94 1.88
N GLY A 38 5.32 -1.57 3.16
CA GLY A 38 6.38 -1.83 4.14
C GLY A 38 6.65 -3.32 4.33
N LEU A 39 5.58 -4.14 4.37
CA LEU A 39 5.72 -5.60 4.50
C LEU A 39 6.36 -6.23 3.27
N ILE A 40 5.90 -5.90 2.06
CA ILE A 40 6.34 -6.60 0.85
C ILE A 40 7.69 -6.07 0.36
N GLN A 41 7.86 -4.77 0.29
CA GLN A 41 9.09 -4.17 -0.26
C GLN A 41 10.25 -4.21 0.72
N THR A 42 10.00 -4.03 2.02
CA THR A 42 11.07 -3.94 3.02
C THR A 42 11.24 -5.26 3.75
N PHE A 43 10.20 -5.73 4.43
CA PHE A 43 10.33 -6.89 5.31
C PHE A 43 10.47 -8.20 4.52
N LEU A 44 9.55 -8.48 3.60
CA LEU A 44 9.57 -9.76 2.86
C LEU A 44 10.83 -9.90 2.00
N ALA A 45 11.26 -8.85 1.32
CA ALA A 45 12.51 -8.86 0.55
C ALA A 45 13.73 -9.15 1.45
N GLY A 46 13.79 -8.52 2.63
CA GLY A 46 14.82 -8.79 3.63
C GLY A 46 14.75 -10.20 4.20
N TYR A 47 13.55 -10.68 4.53
CA TYR A 47 13.29 -12.01 5.06
C TYR A 47 13.74 -13.13 4.11
N LEU A 48 13.47 -12.99 2.82
CA LEU A 48 13.91 -13.94 1.80
C LEU A 48 15.44 -14.07 1.73
N VAL A 49 16.14 -12.95 1.84
CA VAL A 49 17.60 -12.93 1.73
C VAL A 49 18.28 -13.35 3.04
N GLN A 50 17.81 -12.84 4.18
CA GLN A 50 18.50 -13.01 5.47
C GLN A 50 18.10 -14.31 6.18
N THR A 51 16.82 -14.67 6.13
CA THR A 51 16.28 -15.84 6.85
C THR A 51 16.26 -17.08 5.95
N LEU A 52 15.75 -16.92 4.73
CA LEU A 52 15.65 -18.05 3.80
C LEU A 52 16.88 -18.22 2.92
N LEU A 53 17.87 -17.32 3.00
CA LEU A 53 19.13 -17.38 2.28
C LEU A 53 18.97 -17.50 0.75
N PHE A 54 17.92 -16.87 0.21
CA PHE A 54 17.77 -16.75 -1.24
C PHE A 54 18.82 -15.81 -1.84
N ASN A 55 19.13 -16.00 -3.12
CA ASN A 55 19.96 -15.05 -3.84
C ASN A 55 19.28 -13.66 -3.85
N LYS A 56 20.05 -12.62 -3.49
CA LYS A 56 19.57 -11.22 -3.44
C LYS A 56 18.97 -10.74 -4.76
N ALA A 57 19.41 -11.32 -5.89
CA ALA A 57 18.87 -10.98 -7.22
C ALA A 57 17.37 -11.28 -7.32
N ILE A 58 16.88 -12.37 -6.73
CA ILE A 58 15.48 -12.82 -6.86
C ILE A 58 14.48 -11.74 -6.40
N PRO A 59 14.50 -11.28 -5.14
CA PRO A 59 13.56 -10.24 -4.70
C PRO A 59 13.85 -8.88 -5.36
N THR A 60 15.10 -8.54 -5.63
CA THR A 60 15.45 -7.26 -6.26
C THR A 60 14.93 -7.18 -7.68
N ASP A 61 15.20 -8.19 -8.50
CA ASP A 61 14.75 -8.23 -9.90
C ASP A 61 13.23 -8.32 -9.98
N ALA A 62 12.58 -9.07 -9.09
CA ALA A 62 11.13 -9.15 -9.02
C ALA A 62 10.50 -7.77 -8.72
N LEU A 63 11.01 -7.04 -7.74
CA LEU A 63 10.52 -5.70 -7.41
C LEU A 63 10.81 -4.69 -8.52
N MET A 64 11.97 -4.79 -9.19
CA MET A 64 12.30 -3.96 -10.34
C MET A 64 11.34 -4.20 -11.51
N ILE A 65 11.13 -5.44 -11.89
CA ILE A 65 10.18 -5.81 -12.96
C ILE A 65 8.76 -5.38 -12.59
N SER A 66 8.36 -5.61 -11.34
CA SER A 66 7.05 -5.18 -10.84
C SER A 66 6.86 -3.68 -10.93
N SER A 67 7.89 -2.89 -10.62
CA SER A 67 7.86 -1.42 -10.74
C SER A 67 7.74 -0.97 -12.20
N ILE A 68 8.43 -1.64 -13.12
CA ILE A 68 8.28 -1.39 -14.56
C ILE A 68 6.86 -1.68 -15.02
N LEU A 69 6.27 -2.81 -14.60
CA LEU A 69 4.87 -3.13 -14.88
C LEU A 69 3.91 -2.09 -14.27
N GLY A 70 4.30 -1.49 -13.15
CA GLY A 70 3.57 -0.39 -12.50
C GLY A 70 3.32 0.80 -13.42
N PHE A 71 4.24 1.12 -14.35
CA PHE A 71 4.02 2.17 -15.35
C PHE A 71 2.80 1.90 -16.24
N MET A 72 2.42 0.65 -16.42
CA MET A 72 1.19 0.27 -17.16
C MET A 72 0.00 0.11 -16.21
N THR A 73 0.21 -0.53 -15.08
CA THR A 73 -0.85 -0.85 -14.10
C THR A 73 -1.46 0.42 -13.51
N ILE A 74 -0.64 1.42 -13.14
CA ILE A 74 -1.11 2.65 -12.50
C ILE A 74 -2.01 3.48 -13.42
N PRO A 75 -1.61 3.83 -14.66
CA PRO A 75 -2.49 4.55 -15.58
C PRO A 75 -3.74 3.76 -15.96
N PHE A 76 -3.60 2.44 -16.14
CA PHE A 76 -4.73 1.56 -16.48
C PHE A 76 -5.80 1.56 -15.37
N LEU A 77 -5.39 1.40 -14.12
CA LEU A 77 -6.31 1.44 -12.98
C LEU A 77 -6.91 2.83 -12.78
N GLY A 78 -6.14 3.89 -13.02
CA GLY A 78 -6.66 5.25 -13.04
C GLY A 78 -7.78 5.42 -14.06
N TRP A 79 -7.54 5.06 -15.32
CA TRP A 79 -8.53 5.10 -16.39
C TRP A 79 -9.75 4.20 -16.10
N LEU A 80 -9.52 2.99 -15.57
CA LEU A 80 -10.60 2.07 -15.21
C LEU A 80 -11.48 2.68 -14.11
N SER A 81 -10.86 3.28 -13.11
CA SER A 81 -11.57 3.91 -12.00
C SER A 81 -12.38 5.15 -12.41
N ASP A 82 -11.97 5.84 -13.49
CA ASP A 82 -12.75 6.93 -14.08
C ASP A 82 -14.04 6.43 -14.75
N LYS A 83 -14.02 5.20 -15.31
CA LYS A 83 -15.17 4.61 -16.00
C LYS A 83 -16.19 3.94 -15.08
N ILE A 84 -15.71 3.15 -14.10
CA ILE A 84 -16.57 2.31 -13.24
C ILE A 84 -16.73 2.85 -11.83
N GLY A 85 -16.13 4.02 -11.55
CA GLY A 85 -16.13 4.64 -10.23
C GLY A 85 -14.97 4.17 -9.35
N ARG A 86 -14.60 4.97 -8.35
CA ARG A 86 -13.39 4.77 -7.51
C ARG A 86 -13.49 3.54 -6.62
N ARG A 87 -14.69 3.26 -6.09
CA ARG A 87 -14.91 2.21 -5.09
C ARG A 87 -14.67 0.80 -5.62
N ILE A 88 -15.15 0.52 -6.83
CA ILE A 88 -15.12 -0.84 -7.39
C ILE A 88 -13.69 -1.33 -7.59
N PRO A 89 -12.80 -0.62 -8.32
CA PRO A 89 -11.41 -1.05 -8.47
C PRO A 89 -10.67 -1.15 -7.14
N TYR A 90 -10.96 -0.24 -6.19
CA TYR A 90 -10.34 -0.26 -4.88
C TYR A 90 -10.71 -1.51 -4.09
N ILE A 91 -11.98 -1.91 -4.08
CA ILE A 91 -12.46 -3.15 -3.46
C ILE A 91 -11.84 -4.37 -4.15
N ILE A 92 -11.80 -4.40 -5.49
CA ILE A 92 -11.21 -5.51 -6.25
C ILE A 92 -9.73 -5.68 -5.87
N MET A 93 -8.94 -4.61 -5.83
CA MET A 93 -7.52 -4.69 -5.51
C MET A 93 -7.27 -5.14 -4.06
N ASN A 94 -8.01 -4.61 -3.07
CA ASN A 94 -7.90 -5.08 -1.69
C ASN A 94 -8.34 -6.55 -1.54
N THR A 95 -9.45 -6.94 -2.17
CA THR A 95 -9.92 -8.32 -2.13
C THR A 95 -8.92 -9.27 -2.78
N SER A 96 -8.34 -8.88 -3.93
CA SER A 96 -7.29 -9.67 -4.57
C SER A 96 -6.04 -9.80 -3.69
N ALA A 97 -5.65 -8.74 -2.99
CA ALA A 97 -4.54 -8.79 -2.03
C ALA A 97 -4.83 -9.76 -0.87
N ILE A 98 -6.06 -9.77 -0.33
CA ILE A 98 -6.47 -10.70 0.73
C ILE A 98 -6.43 -12.16 0.23
N VAL A 99 -7.03 -12.43 -0.92
CA VAL A 99 -7.14 -13.79 -1.46
C VAL A 99 -5.78 -14.33 -1.90
N LEU A 100 -4.95 -13.49 -2.50
CA LEU A 100 -3.64 -13.89 -3.03
C LEU A 100 -2.55 -13.89 -1.94
N ALA A 101 -2.72 -13.24 -0.81
CA ALA A 101 -1.69 -13.17 0.23
C ALA A 101 -1.20 -14.56 0.65
N TRP A 102 -2.12 -15.46 0.97
CA TRP A 102 -1.77 -16.80 1.43
C TRP A 102 -1.09 -17.66 0.34
N PRO A 103 -1.71 -17.89 -0.84
CA PRO A 103 -1.12 -18.76 -1.86
C PRO A 103 0.19 -18.18 -2.44
N MET A 104 0.28 -16.85 -2.63
CA MET A 104 1.51 -16.27 -3.15
C MET A 104 2.66 -16.37 -2.14
N LEU A 105 2.41 -16.11 -0.86
CA LEU A 105 3.45 -16.26 0.17
C LEU A 105 3.87 -17.70 0.37
N SER A 106 2.97 -18.68 0.29
CA SER A 106 3.36 -20.10 0.36
C SER A 106 4.30 -20.49 -0.77
N ILE A 107 4.08 -19.99 -1.99
CA ILE A 107 4.98 -20.21 -3.14
C ILE A 107 6.32 -19.48 -2.94
N ILE A 108 6.29 -18.24 -2.45
CA ILE A 108 7.48 -17.39 -2.28
C ILE A 108 8.45 -17.99 -1.26
N VAL A 109 7.93 -18.57 -0.18
CA VAL A 109 8.77 -19.10 0.92
C VAL A 109 9.25 -20.51 0.65
N ASP A 110 8.57 -21.28 -0.18
CA ASP A 110 8.92 -22.66 -0.48
C ASP A 110 10.08 -22.75 -1.49
N LYS A 111 11.21 -23.24 -1.02
CA LYS A 111 12.45 -23.43 -1.82
C LYS A 111 12.34 -24.52 -2.91
N SER A 112 11.28 -25.30 -2.92
CA SER A 112 11.06 -26.34 -3.93
C SER A 112 10.68 -25.76 -5.29
N TYR A 113 10.16 -24.53 -5.31
CA TYR A 113 9.79 -23.86 -6.55
C TYR A 113 10.99 -23.23 -7.27
N ALA A 114 10.89 -23.17 -8.59
CA ALA A 114 11.89 -22.51 -9.43
C ALA A 114 11.99 -21.01 -9.09
N PRO A 115 13.18 -20.40 -9.15
CA PRO A 115 13.36 -18.97 -8.90
C PRO A 115 12.43 -18.07 -9.73
N SER A 116 12.16 -18.46 -10.98
CA SER A 116 11.20 -17.74 -11.85
C SER A 116 9.78 -17.73 -11.31
N THR A 117 9.31 -18.84 -10.73
CA THR A 117 7.98 -18.95 -10.13
C THR A 117 7.87 -18.06 -8.88
N ILE A 118 8.92 -18.03 -8.06
CA ILE A 118 9.00 -17.16 -6.88
C ILE A 118 8.97 -15.68 -7.30
N MET A 119 9.71 -15.31 -8.34
CA MET A 119 9.70 -13.95 -8.90
C MET A 119 8.30 -13.55 -9.40
N VAL A 120 7.62 -14.43 -10.13
CA VAL A 120 6.26 -14.16 -10.62
C VAL A 120 5.29 -13.98 -9.45
N ALA A 121 5.35 -14.82 -8.43
CA ALA A 121 4.51 -14.68 -7.24
C ALA A 121 4.75 -13.34 -6.51
N LEU A 122 6.02 -12.92 -6.36
CA LEU A 122 6.38 -11.61 -5.81
C LEU A 122 5.83 -10.45 -6.66
N ILE A 123 5.96 -10.53 -7.98
CA ILE A 123 5.44 -9.52 -8.91
C ILE A 123 3.92 -9.39 -8.77
N VAL A 124 3.21 -10.51 -8.72
CA VAL A 124 1.73 -10.51 -8.63
C VAL A 124 1.28 -9.88 -7.31
N ILE A 125 1.80 -10.34 -6.18
CA ILE A 125 1.37 -9.81 -4.88
C ILE A 125 1.77 -8.33 -4.71
N HIS A 126 2.93 -7.91 -5.21
CA HIS A 126 3.37 -6.53 -5.16
C HIS A 126 2.50 -5.61 -6.03
N ASN A 127 2.12 -6.04 -7.24
CA ASN A 127 1.22 -5.25 -8.08
C ASN A 127 -0.19 -5.14 -7.48
N CYS A 128 -0.74 -6.24 -6.94
CA CYS A 128 -2.08 -6.22 -6.36
C CYS A 128 -2.13 -5.44 -5.03
N ALA A 129 -1.25 -5.76 -4.09
CA ALA A 129 -1.32 -5.23 -2.73
C ALA A 129 -0.63 -3.86 -2.55
N VAL A 130 0.26 -3.46 -3.45
CA VAL A 130 1.01 -2.20 -3.33
C VAL A 130 0.72 -1.23 -4.46
N LEU A 131 1.11 -1.57 -5.71
CA LEU A 131 1.04 -0.62 -6.83
C LEU A 131 -0.39 -0.32 -7.26
N GLY A 132 -1.26 -1.34 -7.29
CA GLY A 132 -2.68 -1.15 -7.63
C GLY A 132 -3.40 -0.30 -6.60
N LEU A 133 -3.16 -0.53 -5.32
CA LEU A 133 -3.73 0.30 -4.25
C LEU A 133 -3.16 1.71 -4.26
N PHE A 134 -1.86 1.87 -4.52
CA PHE A 134 -1.22 3.18 -4.64
C PHE A 134 -1.83 4.04 -5.75
N ALA A 135 -2.15 3.43 -6.89
CA ALA A 135 -2.80 4.11 -8.01
C ALA A 135 -4.15 4.72 -7.61
N LEU A 136 -4.96 3.93 -6.91
CA LEU A 136 -6.34 4.28 -6.57
C LEU A 136 -6.44 5.15 -5.34
N GLU A 137 -5.56 4.97 -4.35
CA GLU A 137 -5.52 5.73 -3.10
C GLU A 137 -5.38 7.23 -3.36
N ASN A 138 -4.41 7.63 -4.17
CA ASN A 138 -4.12 9.04 -4.44
C ASN A 138 -5.32 9.78 -5.03
N ILE A 139 -6.02 9.14 -5.96
CA ILE A 139 -7.18 9.71 -6.65
C ILE A 139 -8.35 9.79 -5.67
N THR A 140 -8.61 8.71 -4.93
CA THR A 140 -9.70 8.63 -3.94
C THR A 140 -9.53 9.67 -2.84
N MET A 141 -8.32 9.79 -2.29
CA MET A 141 -8.02 10.81 -1.27
C MET A 141 -8.20 12.22 -1.81
N ALA A 142 -7.80 12.46 -3.06
CA ALA A 142 -7.97 13.76 -3.69
C ALA A 142 -9.44 14.18 -3.83
N GLU A 143 -10.35 13.25 -4.03
CA GLU A 143 -11.79 13.50 -4.12
C GLU A 143 -12.48 13.63 -2.74
N MET A 144 -11.94 12.95 -1.71
CA MET A 144 -12.48 13.02 -0.35
C MET A 144 -12.31 14.38 0.32
N PHE A 145 -11.28 15.13 -0.06
CA PHE A 145 -11.01 16.46 0.46
C PHE A 145 -11.50 17.52 -0.53
N GLY A 146 -12.48 18.34 -0.14
CA GLY A 146 -12.94 19.47 -0.94
C GLY A 146 -11.80 20.48 -1.21
N CYS A 147 -12.06 21.52 -2.03
CA CYS A 147 -11.04 22.46 -2.52
C CYS A 147 -10.24 23.20 -1.43
N LYS A 148 -10.83 23.40 -0.25
CA LYS A 148 -10.20 24.18 0.83
C LYS A 148 -9.20 23.34 1.62
N ASN A 149 -7.94 23.72 1.59
CA ASN A 149 -6.82 23.06 2.31
C ASN A 149 -6.63 21.56 1.94
N ARG A 150 -7.05 21.18 0.73
CA ARG A 150 -7.00 19.78 0.24
C ARG A 150 -5.62 19.16 0.35
N PHE A 151 -4.60 19.86 -0.14
CA PHE A 151 -3.22 19.35 -0.15
C PHE A 151 -2.66 19.15 1.26
N THR A 152 -2.88 20.09 2.17
CA THR A 152 -2.41 19.99 3.54
C THR A 152 -3.08 18.81 4.28
N ARG A 153 -4.40 18.67 4.14
CA ARG A 153 -5.15 17.56 4.76
C ARG A 153 -4.71 16.21 4.21
N MET A 154 -4.55 16.11 2.89
CA MET A 154 -4.09 14.92 2.22
C MET A 154 -2.65 14.55 2.65
N ALA A 155 -1.74 15.52 2.70
CA ALA A 155 -0.36 15.30 3.12
C ALA A 155 -0.29 14.78 4.57
N ILE A 156 -0.96 15.45 5.51
CA ILE A 156 -0.92 15.06 6.92
C ILE A 156 -1.53 13.67 7.13
N SER A 157 -2.69 13.36 6.51
CA SER A 157 -3.31 12.05 6.63
C SER A 157 -2.42 10.93 6.06
N LYS A 158 -1.72 11.22 4.96
CA LYS A 158 -0.77 10.29 4.34
C LYS A 158 0.45 10.02 5.21
N GLU A 159 1.04 11.07 5.76
CA GLU A 159 2.23 10.92 6.62
C GLU A 159 1.90 10.19 7.91
N ILE A 160 0.77 10.50 8.55
CA ILE A 160 0.35 9.78 9.77
C ILE A 160 0.09 8.30 9.48
N GLY A 161 -0.72 8.00 8.46
CA GLY A 161 -1.02 6.62 8.09
C GLY A 161 0.22 5.84 7.63
N GLY A 162 1.06 6.48 6.81
CA GLY A 162 2.28 5.90 6.30
C GLY A 162 3.31 5.62 7.41
N LEU A 163 3.60 6.60 8.26
CA LEU A 163 4.57 6.47 9.34
C LEU A 163 4.22 5.30 10.27
N ILE A 164 2.97 5.21 10.69
CA ILE A 164 2.54 4.16 11.61
C ILE A 164 2.58 2.79 10.91
N ALA A 165 1.99 2.67 9.73
CA ALA A 165 1.85 1.37 9.07
C ALA A 165 3.16 0.85 8.48
N SER A 166 3.90 1.65 7.72
CA SER A 166 5.15 1.20 7.11
C SER A 166 6.35 1.26 8.06
N GLY A 167 6.30 2.10 9.09
CA GLY A 167 7.35 2.16 10.11
C GLY A 167 7.29 0.99 11.09
N PHE A 168 6.13 0.79 11.73
CA PHE A 168 5.98 -0.28 12.72
C PHE A 168 5.65 -1.65 12.09
N GLY A 169 5.05 -1.69 10.90
CA GLY A 169 4.67 -2.95 10.23
C GLY A 169 5.80 -3.95 10.11
N PRO A 170 6.95 -3.60 9.50
CA PRO A 170 8.10 -4.49 9.38
C PRO A 170 8.66 -4.96 10.72
N ILE A 171 8.66 -4.10 11.74
CA ILE A 171 9.13 -4.44 13.09
C ILE A 171 8.21 -5.50 13.72
N LEU A 172 6.91 -5.28 13.68
CA LEU A 172 5.93 -6.24 14.19
C LEU A 172 6.01 -7.57 13.44
N ALA A 173 6.14 -7.53 12.12
CA ALA A 173 6.32 -8.74 11.31
C ALA A 173 7.59 -9.51 11.73
N GLY A 174 8.70 -8.81 12.00
CA GLY A 174 9.93 -9.43 12.49
C GLY A 174 9.73 -10.12 13.84
N ILE A 175 9.09 -9.44 14.80
CA ILE A 175 8.78 -10.01 16.13
C ILE A 175 7.90 -11.24 16.00
N PHE A 176 6.80 -11.15 15.25
CA PHE A 176 5.88 -12.27 15.10
C PHE A 176 6.49 -13.45 14.35
N CYS A 177 7.27 -13.21 13.30
CA CYS A 177 7.96 -14.28 12.58
C CYS A 177 9.00 -14.99 13.46
N THR A 178 9.72 -14.26 14.32
CA THR A 178 10.67 -14.87 15.25
C THR A 178 9.97 -15.65 16.37
N MET A 179 8.83 -15.18 16.86
CA MET A 179 8.06 -15.87 17.90
C MET A 179 7.38 -17.13 17.40
N THR A 180 6.94 -17.14 16.13
CA THR A 180 6.23 -18.28 15.54
C THR A 180 7.12 -19.23 14.73
N GLU A 181 8.37 -18.83 14.54
CA GLU A 181 9.33 -19.53 13.64
C GLU A 181 8.75 -19.81 12.26
N SER A 182 7.84 -18.94 11.80
CA SER A 182 7.05 -19.16 10.59
C SER A 182 6.79 -17.87 9.82
N TRP A 183 6.42 -18.01 8.55
CA TRP A 183 6.08 -16.93 7.66
C TRP A 183 4.59 -16.51 7.74
N TYR A 184 3.74 -17.31 8.39
CA TYR A 184 2.29 -17.06 8.48
C TYR A 184 1.92 -15.65 8.97
N PRO A 185 2.63 -15.04 9.93
CA PRO A 185 2.32 -13.69 10.38
C PRO A 185 2.37 -12.65 9.25
N ILE A 186 3.24 -12.82 8.26
CA ILE A 186 3.34 -11.90 7.12
C ILE A 186 2.03 -11.93 6.32
N ALA A 187 1.50 -13.13 6.03
CA ALA A 187 0.24 -13.29 5.30
C ALA A 187 -0.93 -12.67 6.05
N ILE A 188 -1.03 -12.95 7.35
CA ILE A 188 -2.08 -12.42 8.21
C ILE A 188 -2.02 -10.90 8.28
N MET A 189 -0.83 -10.31 8.39
CA MET A 189 -0.66 -8.85 8.42
C MET A 189 -1.04 -8.20 7.08
N ILE A 190 -0.67 -8.80 5.93
CA ILE A 190 -1.10 -8.31 4.62
C ILE A 190 -2.63 -8.33 4.50
N MET A 191 -3.26 -9.42 4.94
CA MET A 191 -4.72 -9.51 4.97
C MET A 191 -5.33 -8.45 5.89
N ALA A 192 -4.79 -8.25 7.09
CA ALA A 192 -5.28 -7.26 8.04
C ALA A 192 -5.17 -5.83 7.50
N TYR A 193 -4.04 -5.46 6.90
CA TYR A 193 -3.88 -4.16 6.26
C TYR A 193 -4.84 -3.96 5.10
N SER A 194 -5.07 -4.98 4.28
CA SER A 194 -6.01 -4.92 3.17
C SER A 194 -7.47 -4.82 3.66
N VAL A 195 -7.83 -5.48 4.77
CA VAL A 195 -9.16 -5.33 5.39
C VAL A 195 -9.35 -3.92 5.94
N ILE A 196 -8.34 -3.34 6.60
CA ILE A 196 -8.40 -1.94 7.06
C ILE A 196 -8.59 -0.98 5.88
N GLY A 197 -7.94 -1.26 4.74
CA GLY A 197 -8.11 -0.49 3.51
C GLY A 197 -9.52 -0.57 2.90
N LEU A 198 -10.33 -1.58 3.23
CA LEU A 198 -11.71 -1.74 2.72
C LEU A 198 -12.74 -0.89 3.49
N ILE A 199 -12.40 -0.34 4.65
CA ILE A 199 -13.29 0.49 5.49
C ILE A 199 -13.33 1.92 4.96
#